data_53eacfd3701f9eb05c19e57c16ecfd7d
#
_entry.id   53eacfd3701f9eb05c19e57c16ecfd7d
#
_cell.length_a   1.000
_cell.length_b   1.000
_cell.length_c   1.000
_cell.angle_alpha   90.00
_cell.angle_beta   90.00
_cell.angle_gamma   90.00
#
_symmetry.space_group_name_H-M   'P 1'
#
loop_
_entity.id
_entity.type
_entity.pdbx_description
1 polymer ?
#
loop_
_entity_poly.entity_id
_entity_poly.type
_entity_poly.pdbx_seq_one_letter_code
_entity_poly.pdbx_strand_id
1 'polypeptide(L)'
;MDAQKKEIEDLIAKTIRQIGHEKDMQDIETLRSFTANMKRKDGIRKFLIPITSIAAVFVLVFSLNIYHNNRIMNNMFVTYYTPLEYDQELASRGSESISPGIISAMDAYHKKLYKDALQKFNVMQSVDRNFLIYKAICLIETKQLPEAIDLLKQLVNDGEGTEYWQQANWYLAISYLGNHQRDKAIKLFNTIIKSNTIYNNTSLIL
;
A
#
# COMPACT_ATOMS: atom_id res chain seq x y z
N MET A 1 19.57 18.28 -5.19
CA MET A 1 18.89 17.14 -5.82
C MET A 1 19.36 15.79 -5.28
N ASP A 2 20.67 15.58 -5.03
CA ASP A 2 21.18 14.30 -4.49
C ASP A 2 20.90 14.05 -3.00
N ALA A 3 20.81 15.09 -2.18
CA ALA A 3 20.57 14.94 -0.75
C ALA A 3 19.16 14.41 -0.43
N GLN A 4 18.13 14.92 -1.08
CA GLN A 4 16.74 14.47 -0.91
C GLN A 4 16.52 13.04 -1.44
N LYS A 5 17.19 12.70 -2.54
CA LYS A 5 17.16 11.33 -3.09
C LYS A 5 17.72 10.34 -2.07
N LYS A 6 18.85 10.68 -1.47
CA LYS A 6 19.52 9.85 -0.48
C LYS A 6 18.68 9.69 0.81
N GLU A 7 17.99 10.76 1.22
CA GLU A 7 17.12 10.75 2.40
C GLU A 7 15.89 9.85 2.19
N ILE A 8 15.30 9.85 1.00
CA ILE A 8 14.19 8.95 0.63
C ILE A 8 14.68 7.49 0.55
N GLU A 9 15.83 7.24 -0.06
CA GLU A 9 16.43 5.89 -0.12
C GLU A 9 16.73 5.36 1.29
N ASP A 10 17.31 6.18 2.17
CA ASP A 10 17.58 5.82 3.57
C ASP A 10 16.28 5.60 4.36
N LEU A 11 15.26 6.41 4.13
CA LEU A 11 13.97 6.28 4.78
C LEU A 11 13.26 4.98 4.35
N ILE A 12 13.25 4.68 3.06
CA ILE A 12 12.69 3.42 2.53
C ILE A 12 13.50 2.22 3.03
N ALA A 13 14.84 2.30 3.01
CA ALA A 13 15.71 1.25 3.53
C ALA A 13 15.53 1.04 5.03
N LYS A 14 15.37 2.10 5.80
CA LYS A 14 15.07 2.05 7.24
C LYS A 14 13.69 1.45 7.51
N THR A 15 12.72 1.81 6.69
CA THR A 15 11.35 1.28 6.76
C THR A 15 11.30 -0.21 6.41
N ILE A 16 12.03 -0.64 5.36
CA ILE A 16 12.16 -2.05 5.00
C ILE A 16 12.86 -2.84 6.11
N ARG A 17 13.91 -2.28 6.74
CA ARG A 17 14.59 -2.91 7.89
C ARG A 17 13.69 -2.98 9.12
N GLN A 18 12.90 -1.96 9.39
CA GLN A 18 11.93 -1.96 10.50
C GLN A 18 10.78 -2.95 10.28
N ILE A 19 10.40 -3.20 9.03
CA ILE A 19 9.37 -4.15 8.65
C ILE A 19 9.95 -5.57 8.49
N GLY A 20 11.27 -5.70 8.22
CA GLY A 20 11.91 -6.93 7.79
C GLY A 20 12.73 -7.67 8.85
N HIS A 21 12.54 -8.93 8.87
CA HIS A 21 13.40 -10.10 9.17
C HIS A 21 14.10 -10.26 10.53
N GLU A 22 14.60 -9.24 11.22
CA GLU A 22 15.34 -9.48 12.48
C GLU A 22 14.42 -9.91 13.63
N LYS A 23 13.19 -9.42 13.66
CA LYS A 23 12.21 -9.80 14.69
C LYS A 23 11.64 -11.21 14.50
N ASP A 24 11.37 -11.61 13.26
CA ASP A 24 10.80 -12.94 12.97
C ASP A 24 11.75 -14.07 13.38
N MET A 25 13.08 -13.86 13.26
CA MET A 25 14.10 -14.83 13.68
C MET A 25 14.25 -14.89 15.21
N GLN A 26 14.20 -13.76 15.90
CA GLN A 26 14.26 -13.72 17.39
C GLN A 26 13.01 -14.34 18.01
N ASP A 27 11.84 -14.11 17.42
CA ASP A 27 10.58 -14.68 17.90
C ASP A 27 10.53 -16.20 17.69
N ILE A 28 11.07 -16.71 16.57
CA ILE A 28 11.22 -18.17 16.33
C ILE A 28 12.22 -18.79 17.29
N GLU A 29 13.31 -18.11 17.63
CA GLU A 29 14.33 -18.62 18.53
C GLU A 29 13.86 -18.63 19.99
N THR A 30 13.10 -17.62 20.42
CA THR A 30 12.41 -17.61 21.71
C THR A 30 11.37 -18.71 21.83
N LEU A 31 10.60 -18.99 20.77
CA LEU A 31 9.64 -20.09 20.75
C LEU A 31 10.33 -21.47 20.78
N ARG A 32 11.48 -21.63 20.10
CA ARG A 32 12.29 -22.84 20.18
C ARG A 32 12.87 -23.06 21.58
N SER A 33 13.32 -22.02 22.26
CA SER A 33 13.83 -22.12 23.61
C SER A 33 12.74 -22.50 24.64
N PHE A 34 11.50 -22.02 24.42
CA PHE A 34 10.35 -22.40 25.25
C PHE A 34 9.96 -23.87 25.07
N THR A 35 10.02 -24.41 23.85
CA THR A 35 9.71 -25.83 23.59
C THR A 35 10.81 -26.78 24.05
N ALA A 36 12.07 -26.35 24.03
CA ALA A 36 13.20 -27.19 24.46
C ALA A 36 13.24 -27.48 25.97
N ASN A 37 12.62 -26.63 26.80
CA ASN A 37 12.63 -26.77 28.26
C ASN A 37 11.48 -27.60 28.82
N MET A 38 10.59 -28.14 28.02
CA MET A 38 9.52 -29.03 28.47
C MET A 38 10.02 -30.48 28.62
N LYS A 39 10.58 -30.81 29.76
CA LYS A 39 10.96 -32.18 30.11
C LYS A 39 9.71 -33.07 30.15
N ARG A 40 9.74 -34.20 29.43
CA ARG A 40 8.79 -35.30 29.49
C ARG A 40 8.63 -35.78 30.94
N LYS A 41 7.43 -35.69 31.48
CA LYS A 41 6.98 -36.48 32.64
C LYS A 41 5.73 -37.27 32.28
N ASP A 42 5.77 -38.56 32.60
CA ASP A 42 4.80 -39.58 32.24
C ASP A 42 3.40 -39.33 32.83
N GLY A 43 2.39 -39.60 32.00
CA GLY A 43 1.00 -39.63 32.47
C GLY A 43 -0.02 -39.14 31.45
N ILE A 44 -0.54 -40.05 30.63
CA ILE A 44 -1.42 -39.76 29.49
C ILE A 44 -2.68 -38.93 29.85
N ARG A 45 -3.11 -38.90 31.09
CA ARG A 45 -4.28 -38.10 31.53
C ARG A 45 -3.97 -36.64 31.91
N LYS A 46 -2.69 -36.26 32.07
CA LYS A 46 -2.26 -34.88 32.33
C LYS A 46 -1.90 -34.09 31.07
N PHE A 47 -1.97 -34.73 29.89
CA PHE A 47 -1.50 -34.15 28.61
C PHE A 47 -2.53 -33.33 27.86
N LEU A 48 -3.81 -33.40 28.19
CA LEU A 48 -4.84 -32.64 27.45
C LEU A 48 -4.95 -31.17 27.87
N ILE A 49 -4.57 -30.83 29.09
CA ILE A 49 -4.65 -29.46 29.59
C ILE A 49 -3.52 -28.56 29.09
N PRO A 50 -2.23 -29.01 28.97
CA PRO A 50 -1.17 -28.16 28.46
C PRO A 50 -1.22 -27.91 26.95
N ILE A 51 -1.82 -28.81 26.14
CA ILE A 51 -1.91 -28.64 24.69
C ILE A 51 -2.84 -27.48 24.33
N THR A 52 -3.94 -27.30 25.03
CA THR A 52 -4.87 -26.19 24.83
C THR A 52 -4.26 -24.83 25.22
N SER A 53 -3.44 -24.82 26.29
CA SER A 53 -2.75 -23.58 26.72
C SER A 53 -1.63 -23.17 25.77
N ILE A 54 -0.90 -24.12 25.19
CA ILE A 54 0.15 -23.84 24.19
C ILE A 54 -0.48 -23.27 22.91
N ALA A 55 -1.57 -23.89 22.42
CA ALA A 55 -2.29 -23.37 21.25
C ALA A 55 -2.82 -21.95 21.50
N ALA A 56 -3.34 -21.66 22.69
CA ALA A 56 -3.80 -20.32 23.05
C ALA A 56 -2.66 -19.29 23.06
N VAL A 57 -1.48 -19.64 23.54
CA VAL A 57 -0.30 -18.76 23.50
C VAL A 57 0.13 -18.50 22.07
N PHE A 58 0.16 -19.51 21.21
CA PHE A 58 0.48 -19.33 19.77
C PHE A 58 -0.52 -18.40 19.09
N VAL A 59 -1.83 -18.58 19.35
CA VAL A 59 -2.87 -17.70 18.80
C VAL A 59 -2.69 -16.27 19.29
N LEU A 60 -2.37 -16.06 20.57
CA LEU A 60 -2.13 -14.73 21.12
C LEU A 60 -0.90 -14.06 20.49
N VAL A 61 0.24 -14.76 20.44
CA VAL A 61 1.47 -14.25 19.84
C VAL A 61 1.25 -13.91 18.36
N PHE A 62 0.60 -14.81 17.61
CA PHE A 62 0.28 -14.61 16.21
C PHE A 62 -0.66 -13.41 16.00
N SER A 63 -1.70 -13.29 16.85
CA SER A 63 -2.64 -12.16 16.81
C SER A 63 -1.95 -10.82 17.13
N LEU A 64 -1.05 -10.80 18.11
CA LEU A 64 -0.27 -9.60 18.45
C LEU A 64 0.69 -9.20 17.33
N ASN A 65 1.30 -10.18 16.66
CA ASN A 65 2.17 -9.93 15.52
C ASN A 65 1.40 -9.32 14.35
N ILE A 66 0.23 -9.90 13.99
CA ILE A 66 -0.64 -9.33 12.96
C ILE A 66 -1.07 -7.91 13.33
N TYR A 67 -1.51 -7.69 14.56
CA TYR A 67 -1.94 -6.38 15.03
C TYR A 67 -0.81 -5.34 14.94
N HIS A 68 0.40 -5.71 15.36
CA HIS A 68 1.57 -4.83 15.31
C HIS A 68 1.95 -4.47 13.86
N ASN A 69 2.01 -5.48 12.98
CA ASN A 69 2.31 -5.28 11.56
C ASN A 69 1.26 -4.39 10.87
N ASN A 70 -0.02 -4.63 11.13
CA ASN A 70 -1.10 -3.82 10.57
C ASN A 70 -1.04 -2.37 11.04
N ARG A 71 -0.68 -2.14 12.31
CA ARG A 71 -0.50 -0.79 12.85
C ARG A 71 0.65 -0.05 12.16
N ILE A 72 1.77 -0.71 11.93
CA ILE A 72 2.91 -0.12 11.21
C ILE A 72 2.50 0.25 9.79
N MET A 73 1.86 -0.67 9.06
CA MET A 73 1.42 -0.42 7.69
C MET A 73 0.41 0.72 7.60
N ASN A 74 -0.53 0.81 8.53
CA ASN A 74 -1.46 1.93 8.61
C ASN A 74 -0.74 3.25 8.85
N ASN A 75 0.22 3.28 9.78
CA ASN A 75 0.99 4.49 10.04
C ASN A 75 1.77 4.93 8.80
N MET A 76 2.39 3.98 8.09
CA MET A 76 3.09 4.27 6.84
C MET A 76 2.13 4.77 5.76
N PHE A 77 0.99 4.12 5.59
CA PHE A 77 -0.03 4.59 4.64
C PHE A 77 -0.43 6.03 4.94
N VAL A 78 -0.79 6.35 6.18
CA VAL A 78 -1.20 7.71 6.59
C VAL A 78 -0.07 8.73 6.41
N THR A 79 1.19 8.33 6.66
CA THR A 79 2.34 9.23 6.57
C THR A 79 2.71 9.57 5.13
N TYR A 80 2.62 8.61 4.22
CA TYR A 80 3.14 8.75 2.85
C TYR A 80 2.06 8.88 1.77
N TYR A 81 0.80 8.65 2.12
CA TYR A 81 -0.30 8.84 1.21
C TYR A 81 -0.71 10.30 1.15
N THR A 82 -0.69 10.85 -0.04
CA THR A 82 -1.26 12.16 -0.36
C THR A 82 -2.04 12.03 -1.66
N PRO A 83 -3.30 12.48 -1.74
CA PRO A 83 -4.04 12.50 -2.99
C PRO A 83 -3.30 13.33 -4.05
N LEU A 84 -3.30 12.85 -5.29
CA LEU A 84 -2.73 13.59 -6.41
C LEU A 84 -3.50 14.90 -6.61
N GLU A 85 -2.80 16.00 -6.68
CA GLU A 85 -3.41 17.27 -7.04
C GLU A 85 -3.86 17.24 -8.51
N TYR A 86 -5.00 17.86 -8.79
CA TYR A 86 -5.50 17.98 -10.15
C TYR A 86 -4.72 19.05 -10.90
N ASP A 87 -3.94 18.61 -11.89
CA ASP A 87 -3.30 19.48 -12.84
C ASP A 87 -4.16 19.59 -14.10
N GLN A 88 -4.79 20.75 -14.28
CA GLN A 88 -5.66 21.01 -15.42
C GLN A 88 -4.89 21.04 -16.74
N GLU A 89 -3.64 21.49 -16.72
CA GLU A 89 -2.80 21.54 -17.91
C GLU A 89 -2.39 20.13 -18.36
N LEU A 90 -2.01 19.28 -17.42
CA LEU A 90 -1.66 17.88 -17.66
C LEU A 90 -2.87 17.08 -18.18
N ALA A 91 -4.03 17.31 -17.60
CA ALA A 91 -5.27 16.64 -17.96
C ALA A 91 -5.75 17.04 -19.38
N SER A 92 -5.40 18.24 -19.85
CA SER A 92 -5.76 18.70 -21.18
C SER A 92 -4.79 18.25 -22.27
N ARG A 93 -3.59 17.81 -21.91
CA ARG A 93 -2.59 17.31 -22.86
C ARG A 93 -3.06 15.99 -23.49
N GLY A 94 -3.39 16.03 -24.75
CA GLY A 94 -3.68 14.84 -25.56
C GLY A 94 -5.15 14.52 -25.81
N SER A 95 -6.10 15.33 -25.33
CA SER A 95 -7.49 15.17 -25.72
C SER A 95 -7.97 16.37 -26.53
N GLU A 96 -8.39 16.12 -27.76
CA GLU A 96 -9.02 17.15 -28.63
C GLU A 96 -10.35 17.66 -28.04
N SER A 97 -10.98 16.90 -27.14
CA SER A 97 -12.15 17.35 -26.36
C SER A 97 -12.30 16.50 -25.09
N ILE A 98 -12.19 17.12 -23.93
CA ILE A 98 -12.53 16.46 -22.66
C ILE A 98 -14.06 16.34 -22.55
N SER A 99 -14.57 15.14 -22.32
CA SER A 99 -16.02 14.93 -22.19
C SER A 99 -16.59 15.71 -21.01
N PRO A 100 -17.85 16.23 -21.09
CA PRO A 100 -18.47 16.96 -19.99
C PRO A 100 -18.56 16.12 -18.69
N GLY A 101 -18.66 14.79 -18.82
CA GLY A 101 -18.63 13.86 -17.70
C GLY A 101 -17.32 13.91 -16.93
N ILE A 102 -16.18 13.90 -17.64
CA ILE A 102 -14.84 14.02 -17.05
C ILE A 102 -14.70 15.36 -16.33
N ILE A 103 -15.07 16.46 -16.98
CA ILE A 103 -15.03 17.80 -16.36
C ILE A 103 -15.79 17.80 -15.03
N SER A 104 -16.99 17.23 -15.03
CA SER A 104 -17.84 17.17 -13.83
C SER A 104 -17.23 16.26 -12.73
N ALA A 105 -16.59 15.15 -13.11
CA ALA A 105 -15.91 14.27 -12.16
C ALA A 105 -14.68 14.95 -11.55
N MET A 106 -13.88 15.64 -12.37
CA MET A 106 -12.70 16.35 -11.92
C MET A 106 -13.02 17.59 -11.07
N ASP A 107 -14.13 18.29 -11.35
CA ASP A 107 -14.60 19.36 -10.46
C ASP A 107 -14.97 18.83 -9.06
N ALA A 108 -15.64 17.68 -8.98
CA ALA A 108 -15.91 17.02 -7.71
C ALA A 108 -14.62 16.56 -7.02
N TYR A 109 -13.66 16.01 -7.77
CA TYR A 109 -12.35 15.60 -7.27
C TYR A 109 -11.58 16.79 -6.66
N HIS A 110 -11.49 17.90 -7.39
CA HIS A 110 -10.82 19.13 -6.93
C HIS A 110 -11.44 19.67 -5.64
N LYS A 111 -12.76 19.56 -5.49
CA LYS A 111 -13.48 19.91 -4.25
C LYS A 111 -13.32 18.85 -3.15
N LYS A 112 -12.51 17.81 -3.36
CA LYS A 112 -12.31 16.66 -2.44
C LYS A 112 -13.60 15.89 -2.14
N LEU A 113 -14.62 16.01 -3.01
CA LEU A 113 -15.85 15.25 -2.95
C LEU A 113 -15.66 13.89 -3.65
N TYR A 114 -14.73 13.08 -3.11
CA TYR A 114 -14.24 11.86 -3.76
C TYR A 114 -15.34 10.83 -4.04
N LYS A 115 -16.35 10.74 -3.17
CA LYS A 115 -17.49 9.85 -3.39
C LYS A 115 -18.31 10.27 -4.62
N ASP A 116 -18.56 11.56 -4.77
CA ASP A 116 -19.31 12.11 -5.91
C ASP A 116 -18.50 12.00 -7.21
N ALA A 117 -17.20 12.29 -7.13
CA ALA A 117 -16.27 12.09 -8.25
C ALA A 117 -16.28 10.64 -8.72
N LEU A 118 -16.18 9.67 -7.77
CA LEU A 118 -16.22 8.25 -8.08
C LEU A 118 -17.53 7.81 -8.74
N GLN A 119 -18.68 8.30 -8.25
CA GLN A 119 -19.97 8.02 -8.87
C GLN A 119 -20.01 8.50 -10.32
N LYS A 120 -19.50 9.72 -10.58
CA LYS A 120 -19.41 10.29 -11.93
C LYS A 120 -18.50 9.46 -12.84
N PHE A 121 -17.34 9.02 -12.34
CA PHE A 121 -16.46 8.11 -13.10
C PHE A 121 -17.14 6.76 -13.41
N ASN A 122 -17.93 6.23 -12.49
CA ASN A 122 -18.55 4.91 -12.63
C ASN A 122 -19.72 4.87 -13.64
N VAL A 123 -20.39 6.00 -13.88
CA VAL A 123 -21.48 6.05 -14.87
C VAL A 123 -20.98 6.27 -16.30
N MET A 124 -19.70 6.55 -16.50
CA MET A 124 -19.13 6.70 -17.83
C MET A 124 -18.91 5.34 -18.48
N GLN A 125 -19.23 5.20 -19.75
CA GLN A 125 -18.97 3.98 -20.53
C GLN A 125 -17.46 3.73 -20.70
N SER A 126 -16.68 4.80 -20.86
CA SER A 126 -15.23 4.76 -20.88
C SER A 126 -14.67 6.00 -20.20
N VAL A 127 -13.57 5.83 -19.49
CA VAL A 127 -12.78 6.91 -18.91
C VAL A 127 -11.46 6.95 -19.62
N ASP A 128 -11.07 8.12 -20.11
CA ASP A 128 -9.75 8.33 -20.69
C ASP A 128 -8.67 7.90 -19.67
N ARG A 129 -7.64 7.20 -20.16
CA ARG A 129 -6.56 6.62 -19.34
C ARG A 129 -5.93 7.66 -18.42
N ASN A 130 -5.79 8.90 -18.88
CA ASN A 130 -5.22 9.99 -18.11
C ASN A 130 -6.00 10.33 -16.84
N PHE A 131 -7.29 9.99 -16.80
CA PHE A 131 -8.15 10.24 -15.63
C PHE A 131 -8.36 9.01 -14.74
N LEU A 132 -7.91 7.83 -15.17
CA LEU A 132 -8.06 6.60 -14.38
C LEU A 132 -7.26 6.65 -13.07
N ILE A 133 -6.15 7.38 -13.01
CA ILE A 133 -5.39 7.59 -11.78
C ILE A 133 -6.23 8.34 -10.73
N TYR A 134 -6.98 9.36 -11.14
CA TYR A 134 -7.87 10.12 -10.26
C TYR A 134 -9.04 9.26 -9.78
N LYS A 135 -9.57 8.39 -10.66
CA LYS A 135 -10.57 7.38 -10.25
C LYS A 135 -10.00 6.43 -9.20
N ALA A 136 -8.75 5.96 -9.36
CA ALA A 136 -8.09 5.11 -8.38
C ALA A 136 -7.90 5.83 -7.03
N ILE A 137 -7.56 7.11 -7.04
CA ILE A 137 -7.46 7.93 -5.83
C ILE A 137 -8.84 8.09 -5.16
N CYS A 138 -9.91 8.32 -5.92
CA CYS A 138 -11.27 8.33 -5.38
C CYS A 138 -11.61 7.00 -4.69
N LEU A 139 -11.20 5.85 -5.25
CA LEU A 139 -11.38 4.55 -4.62
C LEU A 139 -10.61 4.44 -3.31
N ILE A 140 -9.36 4.93 -3.25
CA ILE A 140 -8.54 4.95 -2.02
C ILE A 140 -9.23 5.81 -0.94
N GLU A 141 -9.65 7.03 -1.30
CA GLU A 141 -10.29 7.97 -0.38
C GLU A 141 -11.64 7.45 0.15
N THR A 142 -12.35 6.70 -0.68
CA THR A 142 -13.62 6.06 -0.29
C THR A 142 -13.44 4.68 0.36
N LYS A 143 -12.18 4.31 0.70
CA LYS A 143 -11.80 3.05 1.37
C LYS A 143 -12.08 1.78 0.56
N GLN A 144 -12.17 1.89 -0.75
CA GLN A 144 -12.33 0.78 -1.69
C GLN A 144 -10.94 0.36 -2.21
N LEU A 145 -10.06 -0.06 -1.28
CA LEU A 145 -8.67 -0.38 -1.58
C LEU A 145 -8.49 -1.58 -2.54
N PRO A 146 -9.27 -2.66 -2.45
CA PRO A 146 -9.16 -3.76 -3.40
C PRO A 146 -9.40 -3.32 -4.84
N GLU A 147 -10.45 -2.54 -5.07
CA GLU A 147 -10.81 -2.01 -6.40
C GLU A 147 -9.77 -1.01 -6.90
N ALA A 148 -9.24 -0.16 -6.01
CA ALA A 148 -8.13 0.73 -6.34
C ALA A 148 -6.88 -0.04 -6.79
N ILE A 149 -6.53 -1.11 -6.07
CA ILE A 149 -5.40 -1.98 -6.41
C ILE A 149 -5.58 -2.61 -7.79
N ASP A 150 -6.77 -3.12 -8.10
CA ASP A 150 -7.02 -3.76 -9.38
C ASP A 150 -6.96 -2.77 -10.55
N LEU A 151 -7.52 -1.56 -10.37
CA LEU A 151 -7.41 -0.50 -11.37
C LEU A 151 -5.95 -0.04 -11.55
N LEU A 152 -5.22 0.16 -10.46
CA LEU A 152 -3.81 0.57 -10.52
C LEU A 152 -2.91 -0.50 -11.15
N LYS A 153 -3.18 -1.79 -10.93
CA LYS A 153 -2.47 -2.87 -11.64
C LYS A 153 -2.67 -2.80 -13.15
N GLN A 154 -3.90 -2.52 -13.60
CA GLN A 154 -4.16 -2.34 -15.04
C GLN A 154 -3.35 -1.16 -15.59
N LEU A 155 -3.36 -0.02 -14.89
CA LEU A 155 -2.58 1.15 -15.28
C LEU A 155 -1.08 0.88 -15.34
N VAL A 156 -0.55 0.10 -14.41
CA VAL A 156 0.88 -0.28 -14.38
C VAL A 156 1.22 -1.22 -15.53
N ASN A 157 0.38 -2.23 -15.78
CA ASN A 157 0.64 -3.23 -16.83
C ASN A 157 0.56 -2.64 -18.23
N ASP A 158 -0.39 -1.74 -18.45
CA ASP A 158 -0.66 -1.17 -19.78
C ASP A 158 0.09 0.14 -20.02
N GLY A 159 0.73 0.69 -19.01
CA GLY A 159 1.23 2.05 -19.00
C GLY A 159 2.74 2.20 -19.03
N GLU A 160 3.53 1.12 -19.20
CA GLU A 160 4.99 1.21 -19.22
C GLU A 160 5.47 2.24 -20.27
N GLY A 161 6.26 3.22 -19.80
CA GLY A 161 6.71 4.34 -20.62
C GLY A 161 5.72 5.52 -20.72
N THR A 162 4.56 5.47 -20.10
CA THR A 162 3.63 6.60 -20.00
C THR A 162 3.97 7.52 -18.84
N GLU A 163 3.52 8.77 -18.92
CA GLU A 163 3.72 9.80 -17.89
C GLU A 163 3.10 9.37 -16.53
N TYR A 164 1.99 8.62 -16.57
CA TYR A 164 1.28 8.15 -15.36
C TYR A 164 1.80 6.84 -14.78
N TRP A 165 2.70 6.16 -15.46
CA TRP A 165 3.18 4.85 -15.01
C TRP A 165 3.90 4.90 -13.67
N GLN A 166 4.71 5.94 -13.44
CA GLN A 166 5.41 6.13 -12.17
C GLN A 166 4.43 6.40 -11.03
N GLN A 167 3.45 7.27 -11.27
CA GLN A 167 2.40 7.59 -10.32
C GLN A 167 1.55 6.36 -9.98
N ALA A 168 1.15 5.59 -11.00
CA ALA A 168 0.39 4.36 -10.81
C ALA A 168 1.15 3.34 -9.96
N ASN A 169 2.46 3.15 -10.18
CA ASN A 169 3.30 2.30 -9.35
C ASN A 169 3.36 2.78 -7.90
N TRP A 170 3.53 4.08 -7.68
CA TRP A 170 3.55 4.66 -6.35
C TRP A 170 2.23 4.42 -5.61
N TYR A 171 1.10 4.81 -6.22
CA TYR A 171 -0.21 4.63 -5.60
C TYR A 171 -0.58 3.15 -5.42
N LEU A 172 -0.11 2.26 -6.30
CA LEU A 172 -0.27 0.82 -6.11
C LEU A 172 0.50 0.32 -4.89
N ALA A 173 1.75 0.75 -4.70
CA ALA A 173 2.56 0.40 -3.54
C ALA A 173 1.93 0.90 -2.24
N ILE A 174 1.48 2.16 -2.21
CA ILE A 174 0.77 2.77 -1.08
C ILE A 174 -0.56 2.04 -0.81
N SER A 175 -1.32 1.70 -1.87
CA SER A 175 -2.58 0.95 -1.71
C SER A 175 -2.35 -0.44 -1.11
N TYR A 176 -1.24 -1.12 -1.46
CA TYR A 176 -0.86 -2.37 -0.81
C TYR A 176 -0.57 -2.20 0.68
N LEU A 177 0.04 -1.08 1.11
CA LEU A 177 0.21 -0.77 2.54
C LEU A 177 -1.13 -0.61 3.24
N GLY A 178 -2.03 0.21 2.67
CA GLY A 178 -3.36 0.44 3.23
C GLY A 178 -4.22 -0.83 3.30
N ASN A 179 -4.01 -1.77 2.36
CA ASN A 179 -4.70 -3.05 2.31
C ASN A 179 -3.93 -4.20 3.00
N HIS A 180 -2.95 -3.89 3.84
CA HIS A 180 -2.16 -4.84 4.63
C HIS A 180 -1.42 -5.92 3.81
N GLN A 181 -1.13 -5.65 2.54
CA GLN A 181 -0.40 -6.56 1.63
C GLN A 181 1.10 -6.21 1.64
N ARG A 182 1.74 -6.36 2.80
CA ARG A 182 3.12 -5.98 3.10
C ARG A 182 4.12 -6.42 2.03
N ASP A 183 4.13 -7.70 1.70
CA ASP A 183 5.14 -8.28 0.81
C ASP A 183 5.04 -7.70 -0.62
N LYS A 184 3.81 -7.43 -1.07
CA LYS A 184 3.58 -6.79 -2.37
C LYS A 184 4.03 -5.33 -2.35
N ALA A 185 3.75 -4.61 -1.27
CA ALA A 185 4.22 -3.23 -1.10
C ALA A 185 5.75 -3.17 -1.14
N ILE A 186 6.44 -3.99 -0.35
CA ILE A 186 7.91 -4.05 -0.31
C ILE A 186 8.50 -4.40 -1.68
N LYS A 187 7.95 -5.42 -2.34
CA LYS A 187 8.41 -5.82 -3.67
C LYS A 187 8.30 -4.68 -4.67
N LEU A 188 7.19 -3.96 -4.65
CA LEU A 188 6.96 -2.86 -5.58
C LEU A 188 7.83 -1.64 -5.27
N PHE A 189 7.99 -1.27 -3.99
CA PHE A 189 8.94 -0.22 -3.60
C PHE A 189 10.37 -0.55 -4.01
N ASN A 190 10.82 -1.79 -3.82
CA ASN A 190 12.13 -2.22 -4.28
C ASN A 190 12.28 -2.13 -5.81
N THR A 191 11.22 -2.39 -6.56
CA THR A 191 11.21 -2.22 -8.03
C THR A 191 11.32 -0.74 -8.40
N ILE A 192 10.56 0.14 -7.75
CA ILE A 192 10.60 1.60 -7.96
C ILE A 192 12.02 2.14 -7.69
N ILE A 193 12.66 1.69 -6.60
CA ILE A 193 14.04 2.11 -6.27
C ILE A 193 15.04 1.64 -7.33
N LYS A 194 14.97 0.37 -7.73
CA LYS A 194 15.90 -0.23 -8.69
C LYS A 194 15.78 0.35 -10.09
N SER A 195 14.59 0.70 -10.52
CA SER A 195 14.34 1.29 -11.84
C SER A 195 14.81 2.73 -11.94
N ASN A 196 15.37 3.31 -10.87
CA ASN A 196 15.75 4.71 -10.78
C ASN A 196 14.60 5.68 -11.11
N THR A 197 13.37 5.15 -11.14
CA THR A 197 12.11 5.89 -11.25
C THR A 197 11.69 6.40 -9.88
N ILE A 198 12.68 6.93 -9.10
CA ILE A 198 12.34 7.61 -7.87
C ILE A 198 11.52 8.81 -8.30
N TYR A 199 10.33 8.81 -7.81
CA TYR A 199 9.37 9.87 -7.98
C TYR A 199 9.99 11.18 -7.46
N ASN A 200 10.71 11.89 -8.36
CA ASN A 200 11.31 13.19 -8.07
C ASN A 200 10.26 14.31 -8.01
N ASN A 201 9.01 13.98 -7.77
CA ASN A 201 7.97 14.96 -7.64
C ASN A 201 7.96 15.51 -6.21
N THR A 202 8.85 16.44 -5.97
CA THR A 202 8.83 17.31 -4.78
C THR A 202 7.47 18.00 -4.57
N SER A 203 6.65 18.09 -5.60
CA SER A 203 5.29 18.63 -5.52
C SER A 203 4.26 17.68 -4.88
N LEU A 204 4.60 16.41 -4.64
CA LEU A 204 3.70 15.44 -3.97
C LEU A 204 4.06 15.20 -2.50
N ILE A 205 5.17 15.77 -2.04
CA ILE A 205 5.67 15.61 -0.65
C ILE A 205 5.54 16.92 0.13
N LEU A 206 5.20 18.01 -0.52
CA LEU A 206 4.88 19.31 0.08
C LEU A 206 3.37 19.55 0.01
#